data_793107061ee4e4f26d6909feb6a27d46
#
_entry.id   793107061ee4e4f26d6909feb6a27d46
#
_cell.length_a   1.000
_cell.length_b   1.000
_cell.length_c   1.000
_cell.angle_alpha   90.00
_cell.angle_beta   90.00
_cell.angle_gamma   90.00
#
_symmetry.space_group_name_H-M   'P 1'
#
loop_
_entity.id
_entity.type
_entity.pdbx_description
1 polymer ?
#
loop_
_entity_poly.entity_id
_entity_poly.type
_entity_poly.pdbx_seq_one_letter_code
_entity_poly.pdbx_strand_id
1 'polypeptide(L)'
;AVLILPLLLLLAAPVQAIDNPELLPDHPTPVIDLARIFSAKELQSLEVSLDAFEQRSGWKIRVLTQYERTPGLAVKEFWGLDERSLLMVGDPRGGNLLNFNVGDAFFALMPRTWWVELQTRYGNQYYVRDHGEDGSLIAAIDAVELCLDRGGCQVVPGLPTEQWLWTLSTSVLGGLIAGFAAYPRKEGERVAWAWLLLLSPLWIMLFGVFGIAPVVTRTSELLPL
;
A
#
# COMPACT_ATOMS: atom_id res chain seq x y z
N ALA A 1 -20.76 -13.32 60.65
CA ALA A 1 -21.29 -12.40 59.67
C ALA A 1 -20.49 -12.60 58.37
N VAL A 2 -21.08 -13.31 57.42
CA VAL A 2 -20.51 -13.52 56.06
C VAL A 2 -21.08 -12.43 55.17
N LEU A 3 -20.19 -11.50 54.73
CA LEU A 3 -20.55 -10.49 53.76
C LEU A 3 -20.58 -11.15 52.36
N ILE A 4 -21.80 -11.32 51.85
CA ILE A 4 -22.04 -11.72 50.46
C ILE A 4 -21.93 -10.44 49.64
N LEU A 5 -20.85 -10.32 48.91
CA LEU A 5 -20.62 -9.26 47.89
C LEU A 5 -21.46 -9.63 46.65
N PRO A 6 -22.41 -8.82 46.19
CA PRO A 6 -23.11 -9.11 44.96
C PRO A 6 -22.18 -8.89 43.80
N LEU A 7 -21.86 -9.97 43.08
CA LEU A 7 -21.15 -9.94 41.78
C LEU A 7 -22.09 -9.29 40.78
N LEU A 8 -21.90 -7.99 40.52
CA LEU A 8 -22.53 -7.28 39.42
C LEU A 8 -21.96 -7.87 38.10
N LEU A 9 -22.69 -8.80 37.52
CA LEU A 9 -22.52 -9.19 36.12
C LEU A 9 -22.89 -7.95 35.26
N LEU A 10 -21.91 -7.17 34.87
CA LEU A 10 -22.04 -6.22 33.78
C LEU A 10 -22.33 -7.03 32.50
N LEU A 11 -23.64 -7.14 32.20
CA LEU A 11 -24.10 -7.56 30.88
C LEU A 11 -23.59 -6.50 29.88
N ALA A 12 -22.43 -6.75 29.29
CA ALA A 12 -21.99 -6.01 28.13
C ALA A 12 -23.03 -6.27 27.04
N ALA A 13 -23.91 -5.30 26.80
CA ALA A 13 -24.77 -5.31 25.64
C ALA A 13 -23.90 -5.43 24.40
N PRO A 14 -24.21 -6.34 23.45
CA PRO A 14 -23.44 -6.38 22.20
C PRO A 14 -23.55 -4.99 21.56
N VAL A 15 -22.40 -4.37 21.28
CA VAL A 15 -22.35 -3.17 20.45
C VAL A 15 -22.81 -3.62 19.07
N GLN A 16 -24.07 -3.35 18.77
CA GLN A 16 -24.59 -3.57 17.42
C GLN A 16 -23.87 -2.58 16.51
N ALA A 17 -23.19 -3.09 15.50
CA ALA A 17 -22.72 -2.24 14.41
C ALA A 17 -23.95 -1.53 13.84
N ILE A 18 -23.91 -0.20 13.80
CA ILE A 18 -25.01 0.60 13.25
C ILE A 18 -24.88 0.48 11.74
N ASP A 19 -25.62 -0.45 11.14
CA ASP A 19 -25.73 -0.55 9.69
C ASP A 19 -26.73 0.49 9.21
N ASN A 20 -26.35 1.28 8.22
CA ASN A 20 -27.21 2.28 7.58
C ASN A 20 -27.42 1.89 6.10
N PRO A 21 -28.26 0.90 5.82
CA PRO A 21 -28.48 0.43 4.44
C PRO A 21 -29.09 1.52 3.53
N GLU A 22 -29.71 2.55 4.12
CA GLU A 22 -30.24 3.71 3.38
C GLU A 22 -29.15 4.57 2.71
N LEU A 23 -27.89 4.33 3.04
CA LEU A 23 -26.74 4.99 2.37
C LEU A 23 -26.29 4.28 1.10
N LEU A 24 -26.83 3.09 0.85
CA LEU A 24 -26.54 2.33 -0.36
C LEU A 24 -27.35 2.89 -1.54
N PRO A 25 -26.77 2.96 -2.75
CA PRO A 25 -27.52 3.35 -3.93
C PRO A 25 -28.55 2.27 -4.33
N ASP A 26 -29.52 2.64 -5.16
CA ASP A 26 -30.58 1.72 -5.62
C ASP A 26 -30.03 0.56 -6.48
N HIS A 27 -28.90 0.78 -7.11
CA HIS A 27 -28.25 -0.21 -7.98
C HIS A 27 -26.78 -0.38 -7.59
N PRO A 28 -26.24 -1.62 -7.64
CA PRO A 28 -24.83 -1.86 -7.38
C PRO A 28 -23.94 -1.13 -8.40
N THR A 29 -23.14 -0.17 -7.91
CA THR A 29 -22.05 0.49 -8.64
C THR A 29 -20.73 0.04 -8.04
N PRO A 30 -19.62 0.00 -8.78
CA PRO A 30 -18.32 -0.38 -8.23
C PRO A 30 -17.82 0.57 -7.12
N VAL A 31 -18.29 1.82 -7.15
CA VAL A 31 -17.86 2.88 -6.23
C VAL A 31 -19.07 3.49 -5.51
N ILE A 32 -18.96 3.64 -4.19
CA ILE A 32 -19.88 4.41 -3.35
C ILE A 32 -19.09 5.54 -2.69
N ASP A 33 -19.25 6.75 -3.19
CA ASP A 33 -18.49 7.92 -2.75
C ASP A 33 -19.28 8.80 -1.77
N LEU A 34 -19.44 8.35 -0.52
CA LEU A 34 -20.15 9.10 0.52
C LEU A 34 -19.34 10.28 1.06
N ALA A 35 -18.01 10.20 1.00
CA ALA A 35 -17.13 11.28 1.41
C ALA A 35 -16.96 12.37 0.33
N ARG A 36 -17.44 12.13 -0.91
CA ARG A 36 -17.30 13.03 -2.05
C ARG A 36 -15.84 13.38 -2.35
N ILE A 37 -15.01 12.37 -2.35
CA ILE A 37 -13.58 12.49 -2.64
C ILE A 37 -13.36 12.71 -4.13
N PHE A 38 -14.12 12.02 -4.98
CA PHE A 38 -13.96 12.07 -6.42
C PHE A 38 -14.80 13.18 -7.08
N SER A 39 -14.25 13.82 -8.09
CA SER A 39 -15.08 14.60 -9.01
C SER A 39 -16.01 13.69 -9.82
N ALA A 40 -17.10 14.23 -10.37
CA ALA A 40 -18.05 13.45 -11.16
C ALA A 40 -17.40 12.73 -12.36
N LYS A 41 -16.38 13.35 -12.97
CA LYS A 41 -15.63 12.76 -14.09
C LYS A 41 -14.74 11.62 -13.66
N GLU A 42 -14.03 11.78 -12.54
CA GLU A 42 -13.16 10.74 -11.96
C GLU A 42 -13.98 9.55 -11.51
N LEU A 43 -15.10 9.80 -10.81
CA LEU A 43 -16.02 8.76 -10.36
C LEU A 43 -16.50 7.91 -11.54
N GLN A 44 -17.02 8.55 -12.60
CA GLN A 44 -17.45 7.84 -13.80
C GLN A 44 -16.33 7.06 -14.46
N SER A 45 -15.14 7.64 -14.57
CA SER A 45 -13.97 6.96 -15.15
C SER A 45 -13.56 5.75 -14.33
N LEU A 46 -13.54 5.89 -13.00
CA LEU A 46 -13.19 4.82 -12.08
C LEU A 46 -14.20 3.67 -12.12
N GLU A 47 -15.51 3.98 -12.14
CA GLU A 47 -16.57 2.96 -12.26
C GLU A 47 -16.41 2.13 -13.55
N VAL A 48 -16.21 2.80 -14.68
CA VAL A 48 -16.00 2.13 -15.98
C VAL A 48 -14.74 1.26 -15.97
N SER A 49 -13.64 1.77 -15.36
CA SER A 49 -12.39 1.02 -15.26
C SER A 49 -12.53 -0.23 -14.41
N LEU A 50 -13.15 -0.13 -13.22
CA LEU A 50 -13.34 -1.24 -12.30
C LEU A 50 -14.28 -2.32 -12.87
N ASP A 51 -15.35 -1.92 -13.57
CA ASP A 51 -16.23 -2.87 -14.26
C ASP A 51 -15.51 -3.59 -15.39
N ALA A 52 -14.73 -2.88 -16.19
CA ALA A 52 -13.93 -3.47 -17.26
C ALA A 52 -12.86 -4.42 -16.69
N PHE A 53 -12.23 -4.05 -15.55
CA PHE A 53 -11.28 -4.89 -14.86
C PHE A 53 -11.92 -6.19 -14.36
N GLU A 54 -13.07 -6.13 -13.72
CA GLU A 54 -13.81 -7.31 -13.26
C GLU A 54 -14.18 -8.23 -14.42
N GLN A 55 -14.70 -7.68 -15.52
CA GLN A 55 -15.09 -8.46 -16.70
C GLN A 55 -13.91 -9.24 -17.31
N ARG A 56 -12.71 -8.63 -17.37
CA ARG A 56 -11.54 -9.27 -17.98
C ARG A 56 -10.78 -10.23 -17.06
N SER A 57 -10.73 -9.92 -15.76
CA SER A 57 -9.89 -10.63 -14.79
C SER A 57 -10.67 -11.59 -13.88
N GLY A 58 -11.95 -11.33 -13.69
CA GLY A 58 -12.81 -12.02 -12.71
C GLY A 58 -12.47 -11.66 -11.24
N TRP A 59 -11.64 -10.64 -10.99
CA TRP A 59 -11.41 -10.06 -9.67
C TRP A 59 -12.32 -8.86 -9.47
N LYS A 60 -12.95 -8.80 -8.30
CA LYS A 60 -13.91 -7.76 -7.96
C LYS A 60 -13.27 -6.74 -7.03
N ILE A 61 -13.12 -5.50 -7.49
CA ILE A 61 -12.65 -4.39 -6.66
C ILE A 61 -13.83 -3.46 -6.42
N ARG A 62 -14.07 -3.10 -5.15
CA ARG A 62 -15.13 -2.18 -4.74
C ARG A 62 -14.55 -1.10 -3.87
N VAL A 63 -15.01 0.13 -4.05
CA VAL A 63 -14.51 1.31 -3.35
C VAL A 63 -15.66 1.95 -2.58
N LEU A 64 -15.46 2.13 -1.29
CA LEU A 64 -16.36 2.88 -0.41
C LEU A 64 -15.58 4.04 0.17
N THR A 65 -16.02 5.27 -0.06
CA THR A 65 -15.51 6.40 0.70
C THR A 65 -16.53 6.83 1.75
N GLN A 66 -16.07 7.15 2.94
CA GLN A 66 -16.96 7.48 4.05
C GLN A 66 -16.34 8.48 5.02
N TYR A 67 -17.21 9.18 5.75
CA TYR A 67 -16.83 9.96 6.92
C TYR A 67 -17.43 9.34 8.19
N GLU A 68 -18.41 10.07 8.81
CA GLU A 68 -19.05 9.65 10.07
C GLU A 68 -20.09 8.54 9.87
N ARG A 69 -20.79 8.56 8.74
CA ARG A 69 -21.83 7.60 8.41
C ARG A 69 -21.30 6.56 7.45
N THR A 70 -21.53 5.32 7.81
CA THR A 70 -21.13 4.16 7.02
C THR A 70 -22.32 3.23 6.82
N PRO A 71 -22.47 2.59 5.64
CA PRO A 71 -23.46 1.52 5.47
C PRO A 71 -23.10 0.24 6.26
N GLY A 72 -21.92 0.19 6.89
CA GLY A 72 -21.51 -0.92 7.74
C GLY A 72 -21.38 -2.25 6.98
N LEU A 73 -21.85 -3.34 7.59
CA LEU A 73 -21.77 -4.67 6.99
C LEU A 73 -22.71 -4.86 5.79
N ALA A 74 -23.72 -3.99 5.63
CA ALA A 74 -24.69 -4.07 4.53
C ALA A 74 -24.02 -4.03 3.15
N VAL A 75 -22.83 -3.41 3.02
CA VAL A 75 -22.06 -3.41 1.76
C VAL A 75 -21.64 -4.80 1.31
N LYS A 76 -21.43 -5.74 2.21
CA LYS A 76 -21.02 -7.10 1.86
C LYS A 76 -22.10 -7.83 1.08
N GLU A 77 -23.32 -7.73 1.53
CA GLU A 77 -24.49 -8.33 0.88
C GLU A 77 -24.81 -7.55 -0.41
N PHE A 78 -24.81 -6.22 -0.35
CA PHE A 78 -25.08 -5.34 -1.49
C PHE A 78 -24.18 -5.62 -2.71
N TRP A 79 -22.89 -5.82 -2.50
CA TRP A 79 -21.94 -6.13 -3.55
C TRP A 79 -21.71 -7.62 -3.77
N GLY A 80 -22.29 -8.49 -2.94
CA GLY A 80 -22.02 -9.94 -2.99
C GLY A 80 -20.53 -10.23 -2.89
N LEU A 81 -19.87 -9.68 -1.84
CA LEU A 81 -18.42 -9.85 -1.66
C LEU A 81 -18.09 -11.30 -1.31
N ASP A 82 -17.10 -11.84 -2.01
CA ASP A 82 -16.61 -13.22 -1.91
C ASP A 82 -15.09 -13.27 -1.70
N GLU A 83 -14.51 -14.45 -1.83
CA GLU A 83 -13.06 -14.68 -1.67
C GLU A 83 -12.20 -13.96 -2.73
N ARG A 84 -12.77 -13.61 -3.90
CA ARG A 84 -12.14 -12.88 -5.00
C ARG A 84 -12.51 -11.40 -5.02
N SER A 85 -13.02 -10.90 -3.91
CA SER A 85 -13.46 -9.51 -3.77
C SER A 85 -12.51 -8.73 -2.86
N LEU A 86 -12.19 -7.51 -3.28
CA LEU A 86 -11.49 -6.50 -2.49
C LEU A 86 -12.45 -5.34 -2.23
N LEU A 87 -12.69 -5.03 -0.97
CA LEU A 87 -13.31 -3.77 -0.57
C LEU A 87 -12.23 -2.82 -0.07
N MET A 88 -12.04 -1.72 -0.78
CA MET A 88 -11.19 -0.61 -0.38
C MET A 88 -12.05 0.47 0.26
N VAL A 89 -11.74 0.83 1.49
CA VAL A 89 -12.45 1.88 2.23
C VAL A 89 -11.55 3.10 2.39
N GLY A 90 -11.99 4.23 1.86
CA GLY A 90 -11.36 5.54 2.03
C GLY A 90 -12.03 6.30 3.17
N ASP A 91 -11.28 6.57 4.26
CA ASP A 91 -11.76 7.38 5.40
C ASP A 91 -10.80 8.53 5.67
N PRO A 92 -11.12 9.74 5.17
CA PRO A 92 -10.27 10.92 5.36
C PRO A 92 -10.07 11.36 6.81
N ARG A 93 -10.91 10.90 7.74
CA ARG A 93 -10.78 11.19 9.18
C ARG A 93 -9.96 10.15 9.94
N GLY A 94 -9.69 9.02 9.32
CA GLY A 94 -8.84 7.99 9.90
C GLY A 94 -7.39 8.47 10.03
N GLY A 95 -6.60 7.85 10.88
CA GLY A 95 -5.16 8.10 10.96
C GLY A 95 -4.42 7.63 9.69
N ASN A 96 -5.06 6.81 8.88
CA ASN A 96 -4.68 6.39 7.55
C ASN A 96 -5.93 6.45 6.66
N LEU A 97 -5.80 7.01 5.46
CA LEU A 97 -6.91 7.14 4.52
C LEU A 97 -7.48 5.78 4.10
N LEU A 98 -6.60 4.77 3.92
CA LEU A 98 -6.94 3.49 3.29
C LEU A 98 -7.15 2.39 4.33
N ASN A 99 -8.26 1.67 4.19
CA ASN A 99 -8.53 0.42 4.87
C ASN A 99 -8.99 -0.63 3.86
N PHE A 100 -8.68 -1.91 4.12
CA PHE A 100 -8.99 -2.99 3.19
C PHE A 100 -9.75 -4.13 3.86
N ASN A 101 -10.79 -4.63 3.19
CA ASN A 101 -11.35 -5.95 3.46
C ASN A 101 -11.04 -6.83 2.24
N VAL A 102 -10.11 -7.76 2.44
CA VAL A 102 -9.48 -8.54 1.37
C VAL A 102 -10.01 -9.96 1.40
N GLY A 103 -10.54 -10.43 0.29
CA GLY A 103 -10.96 -11.82 0.12
C GLY A 103 -9.77 -12.80 0.17
N ASP A 104 -10.00 -14.00 0.66
CA ASP A 104 -8.91 -14.95 0.95
C ASP A 104 -8.09 -15.35 -0.28
N ALA A 105 -8.68 -15.35 -1.47
CA ALA A 105 -7.97 -15.69 -2.70
C ALA A 105 -6.85 -14.69 -3.05
N PHE A 106 -6.94 -13.44 -2.61
CA PHE A 106 -5.90 -12.44 -2.82
C PHE A 106 -4.59 -12.77 -2.09
N PHE A 107 -4.66 -13.44 -0.92
CA PHE A 107 -3.47 -13.72 -0.13
C PHE A 107 -2.54 -14.76 -0.76
N ALA A 108 -3.02 -15.52 -1.73
CA ALA A 108 -2.18 -16.40 -2.55
C ALA A 108 -1.31 -15.61 -3.54
N LEU A 109 -1.76 -14.42 -3.96
CA LEU A 109 -1.09 -13.56 -4.94
C LEU A 109 -0.30 -12.43 -4.29
N MET A 110 -0.83 -11.86 -3.22
CA MET A 110 -0.26 -10.72 -2.49
C MET A 110 -0.30 -11.01 -0.99
N PRO A 111 0.85 -11.24 -0.32
CA PRO A 111 0.90 -11.60 1.09
C PRO A 111 0.38 -10.47 1.99
N ARG A 112 0.04 -10.77 3.25
CA ARG A 112 -0.49 -9.77 4.20
C ARG A 112 0.43 -8.55 4.36
N THR A 113 1.74 -8.74 4.28
CA THR A 113 2.73 -7.66 4.35
C THR A 113 2.62 -6.68 3.19
N TRP A 114 2.22 -7.15 2.01
CA TRP A 114 1.97 -6.31 0.84
C TRP A 114 0.82 -5.31 1.10
N TRP A 115 -0.27 -5.76 1.71
CA TRP A 115 -1.42 -4.91 2.04
C TRP A 115 -1.06 -3.84 3.08
N VAL A 116 -0.23 -4.19 4.07
CA VAL A 116 0.30 -3.23 5.05
C VAL A 116 1.20 -2.20 4.36
N GLU A 117 2.06 -2.65 3.44
CA GLU A 117 2.90 -1.75 2.65
C GLU A 117 2.06 -0.81 1.78
N LEU A 118 1.03 -1.31 1.08
CA LEU A 118 0.12 -0.52 0.26
C LEU A 118 -0.56 0.58 1.09
N GLN A 119 -1.14 0.19 2.23
CA GLN A 119 -1.79 1.11 3.17
C GLN A 119 -0.82 2.19 3.66
N THR A 120 0.38 1.78 4.09
CA THR A 120 1.38 2.71 4.61
C THR A 120 1.91 3.64 3.53
N ARG A 121 2.03 3.17 2.28
CA ARG A 121 2.56 3.95 1.17
C ARG A 121 1.57 5.00 0.68
N TYR A 122 0.35 4.62 0.37
CA TYR A 122 -0.62 5.50 -0.28
C TYR A 122 -1.62 6.13 0.69
N GLY A 123 -1.89 5.50 1.85
CA GLY A 123 -2.87 6.00 2.81
C GLY A 123 -2.31 6.93 3.87
N ASN A 124 -0.99 7.16 3.93
CA ASN A 124 -0.41 8.03 4.93
C ASN A 124 -0.67 9.51 4.63
N GLN A 125 -0.71 10.33 5.69
CA GLN A 125 -1.03 11.76 5.60
C GLN A 125 -0.09 12.58 4.69
N TYR A 126 1.16 12.16 4.51
CA TYR A 126 2.12 12.88 3.65
C TYR A 126 1.81 12.63 2.18
N TYR A 127 1.54 11.38 1.81
CA TYR A 127 1.16 11.04 0.45
C TYR A 127 -0.18 11.70 0.06
N VAL A 128 -1.17 11.62 0.96
CA VAL A 128 -2.48 12.25 0.77
C VAL A 128 -2.36 13.76 0.63
N ARG A 129 -1.53 14.42 1.42
CA ARG A 129 -1.30 15.86 1.30
C ARG A 129 -0.73 16.26 -0.07
N ASP A 130 0.17 15.44 -0.61
CA ASP A 130 0.91 15.77 -1.83
C ASP A 130 0.14 15.35 -3.12
N HIS A 131 -0.78 14.36 -3.04
CA HIS A 131 -1.49 13.79 -4.19
C HIS A 131 -3.02 13.89 -4.13
N GLY A 132 -3.58 14.34 -3.01
CA GLY A 132 -5.02 14.31 -2.75
C GLY A 132 -5.51 12.95 -2.24
N GLU A 133 -6.75 12.95 -1.75
CA GLU A 133 -7.43 11.72 -1.29
C GLU A 133 -7.81 10.83 -2.48
N ASP A 134 -8.29 11.46 -3.54
CA ASP A 134 -8.62 10.85 -4.84
C ASP A 134 -7.40 10.19 -5.48
N GLY A 135 -6.29 10.93 -5.62
CA GLY A 135 -5.03 10.42 -6.16
C GLY A 135 -4.45 9.27 -5.35
N SER A 136 -4.60 9.30 -4.02
CA SER A 136 -4.17 8.21 -3.13
C SER A 136 -4.97 6.93 -3.34
N LEU A 137 -6.30 7.04 -3.47
CA LEU A 137 -7.17 5.90 -3.74
C LEU A 137 -6.89 5.30 -5.12
N ILE A 138 -6.80 6.14 -6.16
CA ILE A 138 -6.51 5.71 -7.52
C ILE A 138 -5.16 5.00 -7.59
N ALA A 139 -4.10 5.58 -7.02
CA ALA A 139 -2.77 4.96 -7.02
C ALA A 139 -2.73 3.60 -6.30
N ALA A 140 -3.52 3.44 -5.23
CA ALA A 140 -3.65 2.17 -4.54
C ALA A 140 -4.40 1.13 -5.39
N ILE A 141 -5.46 1.52 -6.11
CA ILE A 141 -6.20 0.67 -7.04
C ILE A 141 -5.28 0.22 -8.19
N ASP A 142 -4.57 1.16 -8.82
CA ASP A 142 -3.64 0.87 -9.92
C ASP A 142 -2.57 -0.15 -9.51
N ALA A 143 -2.04 -0.03 -8.29
CA ALA A 143 -1.07 -0.99 -7.76
C ALA A 143 -1.67 -2.39 -7.56
N VAL A 144 -2.94 -2.49 -7.12
CA VAL A 144 -3.66 -3.77 -6.99
C VAL A 144 -3.89 -4.39 -8.37
N GLU A 145 -4.45 -3.61 -9.32
CA GLU A 145 -4.74 -4.08 -10.68
C GLU A 145 -3.47 -4.58 -11.37
N LEU A 146 -2.38 -3.80 -11.29
CA LEU A 146 -1.09 -4.19 -11.84
C LEU A 146 -0.57 -5.52 -11.29
N CYS A 147 -0.70 -5.73 -9.98
CA CYS A 147 -0.28 -6.99 -9.35
C CYS A 147 -1.18 -8.16 -9.74
N LEU A 148 -2.48 -7.95 -9.87
CA LEU A 148 -3.41 -8.99 -10.33
C LEU A 148 -3.16 -9.37 -11.79
N ASP A 149 -2.91 -8.39 -12.66
CA ASP A 149 -2.59 -8.61 -14.08
C ASP A 149 -1.26 -9.39 -14.27
N ARG A 150 -0.33 -9.29 -13.31
CA ARG A 150 0.94 -10.04 -13.29
C ARG A 150 0.87 -11.41 -12.64
N GLY A 151 -0.27 -11.79 -12.09
CA GLY A 151 -0.43 -13.05 -11.36
C GLY A 151 0.13 -13.00 -9.94
N GLY A 152 0.36 -11.83 -9.38
CA GLY A 152 0.75 -11.59 -7.99
C GLY A 152 2.00 -10.72 -7.81
N CYS A 153 2.18 -10.18 -6.60
CA CYS A 153 3.34 -9.38 -6.20
C CYS A 153 3.74 -9.71 -4.75
N GLN A 154 5.05 -9.77 -4.49
CA GLN A 154 5.57 -9.94 -3.13
C GLN A 154 5.75 -8.60 -2.40
N VAL A 155 5.97 -7.52 -3.15
CA VAL A 155 6.12 -6.14 -2.67
C VAL A 155 5.30 -5.19 -3.54
N VAL A 156 4.91 -4.04 -2.99
CA VAL A 156 4.16 -3.03 -3.75
C VAL A 156 5.04 -2.45 -4.86
N PRO A 157 4.60 -2.43 -6.12
CA PRO A 157 5.40 -1.96 -7.25
C PRO A 157 5.88 -0.52 -7.11
N GLY A 158 7.06 -0.23 -7.66
CA GLY A 158 7.68 1.08 -7.63
C GLY A 158 8.41 1.40 -6.32
N LEU A 159 9.30 2.38 -6.38
CA LEU A 159 10.03 2.90 -5.23
C LEU A 159 9.40 4.21 -4.76
N PRO A 160 9.11 4.37 -3.46
CA PRO A 160 8.74 5.68 -2.92
C PRO A 160 9.83 6.73 -3.18
N THR A 161 9.45 7.99 -3.39
CA THR A 161 10.39 9.10 -3.67
C THR A 161 11.47 9.23 -2.61
N GLU A 162 11.10 9.08 -1.33
CA GLU A 162 12.07 9.11 -0.23
C GLU A 162 13.10 7.98 -0.34
N GLN A 163 12.66 6.78 -0.70
CA GLN A 163 13.56 5.64 -0.88
C GLN A 163 14.50 5.86 -2.08
N TRP A 164 14.04 6.47 -3.17
CA TRP A 164 14.88 6.89 -4.29
C TRP A 164 15.96 7.87 -3.85
N LEU A 165 15.61 8.88 -3.06
CA LEU A 165 16.56 9.85 -2.54
C LEU A 165 17.62 9.19 -1.63
N TRP A 166 17.19 8.30 -0.74
CA TRP A 166 18.10 7.55 0.12
C TRP A 166 19.01 6.62 -0.68
N THR A 167 18.49 5.87 -1.64
CA THR A 167 19.30 4.97 -2.48
C THR A 167 20.32 5.77 -3.32
N LEU A 168 19.91 6.89 -3.88
CA LEU A 168 20.80 7.77 -4.63
C LEU A 168 21.91 8.33 -3.73
N SER A 169 21.54 8.88 -2.57
CA SER A 169 22.48 9.48 -1.62
C SER A 169 23.50 8.46 -1.11
N THR A 170 23.06 7.27 -0.72
CA THR A 170 23.93 6.20 -0.23
C THR A 170 24.82 5.64 -1.33
N SER A 171 24.31 5.54 -2.58
CA SER A 171 25.13 5.13 -3.74
C SER A 171 26.22 6.11 -4.03
N VAL A 172 25.93 7.43 -4.06
CA VAL A 172 26.92 8.49 -4.27
C VAL A 172 27.96 8.46 -3.15
N LEU A 173 27.54 8.39 -1.90
CA LEU A 173 28.45 8.33 -0.75
C LEU A 173 29.35 7.09 -0.78
N GLY A 174 28.78 5.93 -1.07
CA GLY A 174 29.53 4.68 -1.24
C GLY A 174 30.56 4.77 -2.38
N GLY A 175 30.16 5.36 -3.50
CA GLY A 175 31.06 5.63 -4.66
C GLY A 175 32.22 6.58 -4.31
N LEU A 176 31.93 7.65 -3.55
CA LEU A 176 32.98 8.58 -3.08
C LEU A 176 33.98 7.90 -2.14
N ILE A 177 33.49 7.07 -1.20
CA ILE A 177 34.34 6.32 -0.28
C ILE A 177 35.20 5.32 -1.04
N ALA A 178 34.63 4.58 -2.00
CA ALA A 178 35.38 3.65 -2.84
C ALA A 178 36.42 4.37 -3.69
N GLY A 179 36.06 5.50 -4.30
CA GLY A 179 37.00 6.35 -5.08
C GLY A 179 38.14 6.87 -4.22
N PHE A 180 37.83 7.39 -3.02
CA PHE A 180 38.87 7.83 -2.07
C PHE A 180 39.77 6.67 -1.62
N ALA A 181 39.21 5.50 -1.35
CA ALA A 181 39.92 4.32 -0.95
C ALA A 181 40.85 3.80 -2.06
N ALA A 182 40.39 3.86 -3.32
CA ALA A 182 41.14 3.41 -4.47
C ALA A 182 42.26 4.38 -4.89
N TYR A 183 42.24 5.64 -4.42
CA TYR A 183 43.20 6.65 -4.81
C TYR A 183 44.64 6.27 -4.42
N PRO A 184 45.61 6.28 -5.38
CA PRO A 184 46.99 5.91 -5.09
C PRO A 184 47.64 6.83 -4.04
N ARG A 185 48.30 6.26 -3.06
CA ARG A 185 48.98 7.00 -1.96
C ARG A 185 50.50 6.97 -2.09
N LYS A 186 51.01 6.15 -3.00
CA LYS A 186 52.46 6.02 -3.27
C LYS A 186 52.70 6.25 -4.74
N GLU A 187 53.86 6.86 -5.07
CA GLU A 187 54.30 7.05 -6.45
C GLU A 187 54.43 5.66 -7.12
N GLY A 188 53.86 5.54 -8.34
CA GLY A 188 53.88 4.29 -9.11
C GLY A 188 52.77 3.27 -8.75
N GLU A 189 52.02 3.49 -7.70
CA GLU A 189 50.85 2.67 -7.37
C GLU A 189 49.66 3.05 -8.25
N ARG A 190 49.05 2.08 -8.96
CA ARG A 190 47.88 2.36 -9.81
C ARG A 190 46.57 2.42 -9.04
N VAL A 191 46.40 1.54 -8.06
CA VAL A 191 45.20 1.44 -7.19
C VAL A 191 45.67 1.08 -5.80
N ALA A 192 45.16 1.79 -4.79
CA ALA A 192 45.46 1.53 -3.39
C ALA A 192 44.67 0.37 -2.82
N TRP A 193 44.92 -0.86 -3.29
CA TRP A 193 44.18 -2.07 -2.96
C TRP A 193 43.99 -2.30 -1.46
N ALA A 194 45.01 -2.02 -0.64
CA ALA A 194 44.92 -2.20 0.80
C ALA A 194 43.83 -1.32 1.44
N TRP A 195 43.70 -0.09 1.00
CA TRP A 195 42.65 0.83 1.49
C TRP A 195 41.31 0.50 0.92
N LEU A 196 41.21 0.07 -0.32
CA LEU A 196 39.98 -0.35 -0.95
C LEU A 196 39.38 -1.57 -0.21
N LEU A 197 40.23 -2.55 0.14
CA LEU A 197 39.82 -3.73 0.92
C LEU A 197 39.48 -3.37 2.37
N LEU A 198 40.26 -2.51 3.01
CA LEU A 198 40.01 -2.08 4.39
C LEU A 198 38.67 -1.36 4.53
N LEU A 199 38.29 -0.53 3.59
CA LEU A 199 37.04 0.22 3.59
C LEU A 199 35.90 -0.51 2.86
N SER A 200 36.15 -1.75 2.39
CA SER A 200 35.14 -2.52 1.63
C SER A 200 33.83 -2.75 2.39
N PRO A 201 33.79 -3.04 3.70
CA PRO A 201 32.52 -3.22 4.40
C PRO A 201 31.64 -1.97 4.34
N LEU A 202 32.25 -0.78 4.39
CA LEU A 202 31.53 0.48 4.39
C LEU A 202 30.96 0.82 3.01
N TRP A 203 31.80 0.81 1.96
CA TRP A 203 31.31 1.16 0.62
C TRP A 203 30.43 0.09 -0.01
N ILE A 204 30.65 -1.21 0.29
CA ILE A 204 29.74 -2.28 -0.16
C ILE A 204 28.37 -2.11 0.50
N MET A 205 28.32 -1.82 1.81
CA MET A 205 27.08 -1.59 2.51
C MET A 205 26.31 -0.41 1.92
N LEU A 206 26.96 0.73 1.75
CA LEU A 206 26.34 1.95 1.25
C LEU A 206 25.92 1.81 -0.22
N PHE A 207 26.83 1.35 -1.08
CA PHE A 207 26.59 1.26 -2.53
C PHE A 207 25.76 0.04 -2.89
N GLY A 208 26.08 -1.15 -2.35
CA GLY A 208 25.42 -2.41 -2.69
C GLY A 208 24.09 -2.58 -1.96
N VAL A 209 24.12 -2.59 -0.62
CA VAL A 209 22.93 -2.95 0.18
C VAL A 209 21.90 -1.82 0.22
N PHE A 210 22.30 -0.60 0.53
CA PHE A 210 21.38 0.54 0.63
C PHE A 210 21.19 1.29 -0.70
N GLY A 211 22.12 1.19 -1.63
CA GLY A 211 22.03 1.81 -2.95
C GLY A 211 21.36 0.91 -3.99
N ILE A 212 22.07 -0.10 -4.48
CA ILE A 212 21.61 -0.91 -5.62
C ILE A 212 20.51 -1.91 -5.23
N ALA A 213 20.62 -2.61 -4.11
CA ALA A 213 19.70 -3.68 -3.77
C ALA A 213 18.22 -3.27 -3.73
N PRO A 214 17.81 -2.12 -3.15
CA PRO A 214 16.42 -1.67 -3.20
C PRO A 214 15.91 -1.44 -4.62
N VAL A 215 16.74 -0.96 -5.53
CA VAL A 215 16.37 -0.75 -6.93
C VAL A 215 16.19 -2.07 -7.64
N VAL A 216 17.13 -3.01 -7.49
CA VAL A 216 17.07 -4.34 -8.14
C VAL A 216 15.86 -5.13 -7.66
N THR A 217 15.61 -5.18 -6.35
CA THR A 217 14.47 -5.92 -5.80
C THR A 217 13.11 -5.37 -6.25
N ARG A 218 13.02 -4.07 -6.53
CA ARG A 218 11.78 -3.43 -6.98
C ARG A 218 11.64 -3.39 -8.50
N THR A 219 12.73 -3.32 -9.25
CA THR A 219 12.67 -3.34 -10.73
C THR A 219 12.30 -4.71 -11.28
N SER A 220 12.61 -5.81 -10.58
CA SER A 220 12.14 -7.14 -10.95
C SER A 220 10.61 -7.25 -10.96
N GLU A 221 9.92 -6.43 -10.16
CA GLU A 221 8.46 -6.35 -10.14
C GLU A 221 7.90 -5.45 -11.28
N LEU A 222 8.73 -4.59 -11.87
CA LEU A 222 8.33 -3.65 -12.92
C LEU A 222 8.60 -4.14 -14.33
N LEU A 223 9.55 -5.07 -14.50
CA LEU A 223 9.87 -5.63 -15.81
C LEU A 223 9.00 -6.86 -16.06
N PRO A 224 8.26 -6.91 -17.20
CA PRO A 224 7.62 -8.15 -17.62
C PRO A 224 8.72 -9.19 -17.86
N LEU A 225 8.57 -10.36 -17.26
CA LEU A 225 9.35 -11.56 -17.59
C LEU A 225 8.98 -12.03 -18.99
#